data_4094dd4a757d1fa350b765cf485afc3e
#
_entry.id   4094dd4a757d1fa350b765cf485afc3e
#
_cell.length_a   1.000
_cell.length_b   1.000
_cell.length_c   1.000
_cell.angle_alpha   90.00
_cell.angle_beta   90.00
_cell.angle_gamma   90.00
#
_symmetry.space_group_name_H-M   'P 1'
#
loop_
_entity.id
_entity.type
_entity.pdbx_description
1 polymer ?
#
loop_
_entity_poly.entity_id
_entity_poly.type
_entity_poly.pdbx_seq_one_letter_code
_entity_poly.pdbx_strand_id
1 'polypeptide(L)'
;GASFVTWNRLNTKGYKYGDIDNTLSYSTTGKDKSYFVNNYAQTSPAEDRASTFEYMMEEVIPSCLKKDTPIYYKAKYIAKSLEEFINSVKKEKNRYWERFI
;
A
#
# COMPACT_ATOMS: atom_id res chain seq x y z
N GLY A 1 -3.75 -15.54 2.37
CA GLY A 1 -3.26 -14.33 1.78
C GLY A 1 -4.35 -13.32 1.51
N ALA A 2 -3.96 -12.15 1.13
CA ALA A 2 -4.88 -11.06 0.88
C ALA A 2 -5.67 -11.28 -0.40
N SER A 3 -6.98 -11.14 -0.32
CA SER A 3 -7.85 -11.21 -1.48
C SER A 3 -7.78 -9.91 -2.27
N PHE A 4 -7.65 -9.99 -3.59
CA PHE A 4 -7.69 -8.80 -4.43
C PHE A 4 -9.08 -8.13 -4.43
N VAL A 5 -10.12 -8.87 -4.11
CA VAL A 5 -11.46 -8.29 -3.96
C VAL A 5 -11.48 -7.30 -2.79
N THR A 6 -10.95 -7.70 -1.64
CA THR A 6 -10.84 -6.81 -0.49
C THR A 6 -9.86 -5.68 -0.76
N TRP A 7 -8.73 -5.98 -1.41
CA TRP A 7 -7.74 -4.99 -1.78
C TRP A 7 -8.33 -3.88 -2.65
N ASN A 8 -9.14 -4.27 -3.64
CA ASN A 8 -9.72 -3.31 -4.57
C ASN A 8 -10.64 -2.29 -3.89
N ARG A 9 -11.19 -2.63 -2.73
CA ARG A 9 -12.01 -1.70 -1.95
C ARG A 9 -11.23 -0.54 -1.38
N LEU A 10 -9.92 -0.64 -1.37
CA LEU A 10 -9.05 0.44 -0.89
C LEU A 10 -8.83 1.51 -1.96
N ASN A 11 -9.25 1.26 -3.19
CA ASN A 11 -9.20 2.23 -4.27
C ASN A 11 -10.50 3.02 -4.36
N THR A 12 -10.52 4.01 -5.23
CA THR A 12 -11.76 4.74 -5.52
C THR A 12 -12.79 3.78 -6.09
N LYS A 13 -14.06 4.01 -5.76
CA LYS A 13 -15.15 3.20 -6.26
C LYS A 13 -15.16 3.21 -7.79
N GLY A 14 -15.20 2.02 -8.39
CA GLY A 14 -15.24 1.89 -9.84
C GLY A 14 -13.89 1.96 -10.53
N TYR A 15 -12.80 2.13 -9.77
CA TYR A 15 -11.46 2.14 -10.36
C TYR A 15 -11.12 0.79 -10.98
N LYS A 16 -10.54 0.82 -12.18
CA LYS A 16 -10.04 -0.37 -12.85
C LYS A 16 -8.55 -0.23 -13.09
N TYR A 17 -7.80 -1.25 -12.67
CA TYR A 17 -6.34 -1.25 -12.94
C TYR A 17 -6.09 -1.24 -14.44
N GLY A 18 -5.02 -0.56 -14.81
CA GLY A 18 -4.67 -0.34 -16.20
C GLY A 18 -5.01 1.07 -16.67
N ASP A 19 -5.97 1.72 -16.05
CA ASP A 19 -6.34 3.11 -16.35
C ASP A 19 -5.48 4.04 -15.49
N ILE A 20 -4.36 4.48 -16.06
CA ILE A 20 -3.44 5.33 -15.32
C ILE A 20 -3.99 6.76 -15.25
N ASP A 21 -4.26 7.21 -14.03
CA ASP A 21 -4.74 8.55 -13.75
C ASP A 21 -3.76 9.24 -12.80
N ASN A 22 -3.01 10.19 -13.32
CA ASN A 22 -1.98 10.87 -12.55
C ASN A 22 -2.51 11.61 -11.31
N THR A 23 -3.80 11.91 -11.28
CA THR A 23 -4.40 12.57 -10.10
C THR A 23 -4.54 11.62 -8.93
N LEU A 24 -4.50 10.31 -9.17
CA LEU A 24 -4.61 9.29 -8.13
C LEU A 24 -3.25 8.84 -7.60
N SER A 25 -2.18 9.17 -8.28
CA SER A 25 -0.84 8.80 -7.87
C SER A 25 -0.25 9.84 -6.93
N TYR A 26 0.60 9.37 -6.01
CA TYR A 26 1.35 10.27 -5.16
C TYR A 26 2.30 11.09 -6.04
N SER A 27 2.28 12.39 -5.86
CA SER A 27 3.23 13.30 -6.51
C SER A 27 4.23 13.77 -5.47
N THR A 28 5.36 14.30 -5.95
CA THR A 28 6.38 14.88 -5.08
C THR A 28 5.86 16.07 -4.28
N THR A 29 4.71 16.60 -4.64
CA THR A 29 4.07 17.70 -3.89
C THR A 29 3.24 17.20 -2.71
N GLY A 30 3.12 15.89 -2.52
CA GLY A 30 2.51 15.31 -1.33
C GLY A 30 1.00 15.48 -1.22
N LYS A 31 0.25 15.03 -2.19
CA LYS A 31 -1.21 15.07 -2.14
C LYS A 31 -1.74 14.11 -1.09
N ASP A 32 -2.56 14.61 -0.17
CA ASP A 32 -3.07 13.82 0.95
C ASP A 32 -4.04 12.71 0.53
N LYS A 33 -4.62 12.81 -0.65
CA LYS A 33 -5.62 11.87 -1.12
C LYS A 33 -5.11 10.96 -2.24
N SER A 34 -3.80 10.73 -2.29
CA SER A 34 -3.22 9.81 -3.27
C SER A 34 -3.57 8.37 -2.91
N TYR A 35 -3.89 7.58 -3.92
CA TYR A 35 -4.25 6.17 -3.77
C TYR A 35 -3.12 5.22 -4.16
N PHE A 36 -2.13 5.70 -4.90
CA PHE A 36 -1.04 4.88 -5.42
C PHE A 36 0.29 5.56 -5.13
N VAL A 37 1.28 4.75 -4.74
CA VAL A 37 2.61 5.29 -4.43
C VAL A 37 3.32 5.84 -5.66
N ASN A 38 2.97 5.31 -6.85
CA ASN A 38 3.50 5.79 -8.13
C ASN A 38 2.54 5.38 -9.24
N ASN A 39 2.81 5.83 -10.47
CA ASN A 39 1.94 5.51 -11.60
C ASN A 39 1.97 4.01 -11.94
N TYR A 40 3.09 3.36 -11.75
CA TYR A 40 3.24 1.95 -12.04
C TYR A 40 2.29 1.09 -11.21
N ALA A 41 2.01 1.52 -9.98
CA ALA A 41 1.09 0.81 -9.09
C ALA A 41 -0.34 0.73 -9.63
N GLN A 42 -0.69 1.59 -10.60
CA GLN A 42 -2.02 1.57 -11.21
C GLN A 42 -2.19 0.49 -12.27
N THR A 43 -1.13 -0.21 -12.65
CA THR A 43 -1.17 -1.15 -13.76
C THR A 43 -1.84 -2.47 -13.42
N SER A 44 -1.70 -2.94 -12.19
CA SER A 44 -2.35 -4.17 -11.74
C SER A 44 -2.38 -4.22 -10.22
N PRO A 45 -3.27 -5.05 -9.64
CA PRO A 45 -3.26 -5.25 -8.18
C PRO A 45 -1.92 -5.76 -7.65
N ALA A 46 -1.27 -6.66 -8.39
CA ALA A 46 0.02 -7.20 -7.99
C ALA A 46 1.10 -6.11 -7.96
N GLU A 47 1.12 -5.24 -8.97
CA GLU A 47 2.07 -4.13 -9.03
C GLU A 47 1.79 -3.10 -7.94
N ASP A 48 0.51 -2.83 -7.65
CA ASP A 48 0.14 -1.92 -6.58
C ASP A 48 0.65 -2.43 -5.22
N ARG A 49 0.42 -3.70 -4.94
CA ARG A 49 0.88 -4.29 -3.67
C ARG A 49 2.39 -4.31 -3.58
N ALA A 50 3.07 -4.69 -4.65
CA ALA A 50 4.54 -4.73 -4.67
C ALA A 50 5.14 -3.35 -4.51
N SER A 51 4.63 -2.36 -5.23
CA SER A 51 5.12 -0.98 -5.14
C SER A 51 4.85 -0.38 -3.76
N THR A 52 3.67 -0.62 -3.21
CA THR A 52 3.32 -0.12 -1.87
C THR A 52 4.24 -0.74 -0.83
N PHE A 53 4.47 -2.05 -0.92
CA PHE A 53 5.36 -2.74 0.01
C PHE A 53 6.78 -2.18 -0.06
N GLU A 54 7.28 -1.89 -1.26
CA GLU A 54 8.60 -1.32 -1.43
C GLU A 54 8.73 0.01 -0.66
N TYR A 55 7.72 0.88 -0.77
CA TYR A 55 7.70 2.15 -0.04
C TYR A 55 7.60 1.95 1.47
N MET A 56 6.88 0.91 1.92
CA MET A 56 6.75 0.59 3.34
C MET A 56 8.09 0.21 3.98
N MET A 57 9.01 -0.31 3.19
CA MET A 57 10.31 -0.80 3.70
C MET A 57 11.39 0.26 3.72
N GLU A 58 11.07 1.51 3.36
CA GLU A 58 12.01 2.62 3.49
C GLU A 58 12.34 2.88 4.96
N GLU A 59 13.57 3.25 5.23
CA GLU A 59 14.02 3.56 6.59
C GLU A 59 13.20 4.67 7.22
N VAL A 60 12.94 5.72 6.44
CA VAL A 60 12.09 6.83 6.85
C VAL A 60 10.76 6.68 6.14
N ILE A 61 9.67 6.75 6.89
CA ILE A 61 8.33 6.59 6.31
C ILE A 61 8.08 7.68 5.27
N PRO A 62 7.83 7.30 4.00
CA PRO A 62 7.51 8.29 2.97
C PRO A 62 6.24 9.07 3.30
N SER A 63 6.19 10.33 2.89
CA SER A 63 5.06 11.19 3.20
C SER A 63 3.72 10.66 2.65
N CYS A 64 3.75 9.92 1.55
CA CYS A 64 2.52 9.34 0.99
C CYS A 64 1.91 8.25 1.87
N LEU A 65 2.66 7.71 2.83
CA LEU A 65 2.19 6.68 3.75
C LEU A 65 1.79 7.23 5.10
N LYS A 66 1.54 8.54 5.19
CA LYS A 66 1.09 9.14 6.43
C LYS A 66 -0.28 8.62 6.83
N LYS A 67 -0.51 8.59 8.15
CA LYS A 67 -1.80 8.22 8.72
C LYS A 67 -2.94 8.98 8.05
N ASP A 68 -4.05 8.31 7.86
CA ASP A 68 -5.27 8.86 7.27
C ASP A 68 -5.19 9.18 5.77
N THR A 69 -4.14 8.75 5.09
CA THR A 69 -4.13 8.79 3.62
C THR A 69 -4.69 7.48 3.07
N PRO A 70 -5.22 7.47 1.85
CA PRO A 70 -5.68 6.22 1.24
C PRO A 70 -4.57 5.18 1.12
N ILE A 71 -3.36 5.61 0.81
CA ILE A 71 -2.22 4.69 0.68
C ILE A 71 -1.85 4.08 2.04
N TYR A 72 -2.04 4.82 3.13
CA TYR A 72 -1.79 4.28 4.46
C TYR A 72 -2.62 3.02 4.73
N TYR A 73 -3.87 3.00 4.29
CA TYR A 73 -4.73 1.83 4.51
C TYR A 73 -4.28 0.64 3.68
N LYS A 74 -3.69 0.87 2.52
CA LYS A 74 -3.06 -0.18 1.73
C LYS A 74 -1.85 -0.76 2.46
N ALA A 75 -1.01 0.12 3.01
CA ALA A 75 0.15 -0.30 3.79
C ALA A 75 -0.29 -1.11 5.01
N LYS A 76 -1.33 -0.66 5.70
CA LYS A 76 -1.87 -1.36 6.87
C LYS A 76 -2.39 -2.75 6.49
N TYR A 77 -3.07 -2.85 5.36
CA TYR A 77 -3.58 -4.13 4.86
C TYR A 77 -2.44 -5.11 4.60
N ILE A 78 -1.38 -4.65 3.91
CA ILE A 78 -0.21 -5.47 3.64
C ILE A 78 0.47 -5.90 4.94
N ALA A 79 0.67 -4.97 5.86
CA ALA A 79 1.35 -5.24 7.13
C ALA A 79 0.60 -6.31 7.94
N LYS A 80 -0.72 -6.21 8.02
CA LYS A 80 -1.53 -7.18 8.73
C LYS A 80 -1.48 -8.56 8.08
N SER A 81 -1.52 -8.60 6.75
CA SER A 81 -1.44 -9.86 6.01
C SER A 81 -0.11 -10.56 6.25
N LEU A 82 0.98 -9.80 6.24
CA LEU A 82 2.32 -10.35 6.53
C LEU A 82 2.41 -10.83 7.97
N GLU A 83 1.88 -10.09 8.90
CA GLU A 83 1.94 -10.44 10.32
C GLU A 83 1.19 -11.73 10.59
N GLU A 84 0.02 -11.92 9.99
CA GLU A 84 -0.74 -13.17 10.11
C GLU A 84 0.04 -14.34 9.55
N PHE A 85 0.67 -14.18 8.38
CA PHE A 85 1.47 -15.22 7.78
C PHE A 85 2.67 -15.58 8.65
N ILE A 86 3.42 -14.57 9.08
CA ILE A 86 4.67 -14.76 9.84
C ILE A 86 4.40 -15.35 11.21
N ASN A 87 3.31 -14.96 11.87
CA ASN A 87 2.97 -15.50 13.18
C ASN A 87 2.66 -16.99 13.13
N SER A 88 2.22 -17.51 11.99
CA SER A 88 1.97 -18.92 11.83
C SER A 88 3.24 -19.71 11.50
N VAL A 89 4.32 -19.05 11.10
CA VAL A 89 5.56 -19.69 10.64
C VAL A 89 6.70 -19.40 11.61
N LYS A 90 7.04 -18.13 11.80
CA LYS A 90 8.16 -17.73 12.63
C LYS A 90 7.98 -16.30 13.08
N LYS A 91 8.22 -16.05 14.36
CA LYS A 91 8.14 -14.71 14.92
C LYS A 91 9.52 -14.05 14.88
N GLU A 92 9.60 -12.89 14.28
CA GLU A 92 10.78 -12.04 14.30
C GLU A 92 10.39 -10.65 14.76
N LYS A 93 11.37 -9.89 15.25
CA LYS A 93 11.14 -8.54 15.75
C LYS A 93 11.71 -7.50 14.81
N ASN A 94 11.25 -6.25 14.98
CA ASN A 94 11.81 -5.07 14.29
C ASN A 94 11.66 -5.10 12.79
N ARG A 95 10.53 -5.58 12.29
CA ARG A 95 10.23 -5.53 10.87
C ARG A 95 9.67 -4.16 10.51
N TYR A 96 10.12 -3.59 9.41
CA TYR A 96 9.69 -2.26 9.00
C TYR A 96 8.20 -2.14 8.77
N TRP A 97 7.54 -3.19 8.23
CA TRP A 97 6.08 -3.13 8.00
C TRP A 97 5.28 -3.05 9.30
N GLU A 98 5.86 -3.44 10.43
CA GLU A 98 5.16 -3.37 11.72
C GLU A 98 4.83 -1.94 12.12
N ARG A 99 5.47 -0.95 11.51
CA ARG A 99 5.14 0.46 11.73
C ARG A 99 3.74 0.82 11.26
N PHE A 100 3.09 -0.06 10.50
CA PHE A 100 1.76 0.18 9.91
C PHE A 100 0.66 -0.67 10.54
N ILE A 101 0.95 -1.39 11.59
CA ILE A 101 -0.03 -2.23 12.30
C ILE A 101 -0.71 -1.45 13.41
#